data_69306a190c42e936d2d075c2cc5d8267
#
_entry.id   69306a190c42e936d2d075c2cc5d8267
#
_cell.length_a   1.000
_cell.length_b   1.000
_cell.length_c   1.000
_cell.angle_alpha   90.00
_cell.angle_beta   90.00
_cell.angle_gamma   90.00
#
_symmetry.space_group_name_H-M   'P 1'
#
loop_
_entity.id
_entity.type
_entity.pdbx_description
1 polymer ?
#
loop_
_entity_poly.entity_id
_entity_poly.type
_entity_poly.pdbx_seq_one_letter_code
_entity_poly.pdbx_strand_id
1 'polypeptide(L)'
;MHLTGLQLAVRAFVKNYYIEGHRFYHTMDHIESMLDGFDKYFHDNFTEAEFLAILYHDIVYLPWASGNEENSASMLNAHHKLYFCKVKQEVIDEAMDIILATKHTDPGKMHLVTAQRVVDLDLMILGKPEDVYKKYVANTRREYGMFSDEQWREGRMKVLQGILGQDRIYHTEVMHEKFEQKARDNIQKELEELACPPPTSLNSDKS
;
A
#
# COMPACT_ATOMS: atom_id res chain seq x y z
N MET A 1 -18.57 -1.81 -10.75
CA MET A 1 -17.65 -1.13 -11.68
C MET A 1 -17.55 -1.88 -13.01
N HIS A 2 -17.64 -1.18 -14.18
CA HIS A 2 -17.46 -1.78 -15.51
C HIS A 2 -16.08 -1.43 -16.05
N LEU A 3 -15.15 -2.40 -16.06
CA LEU A 3 -13.83 -2.23 -16.65
C LEU A 3 -13.87 -2.31 -18.18
N THR A 4 -13.09 -1.47 -18.86
CA THR A 4 -12.86 -1.56 -20.31
C THR A 4 -12.06 -2.81 -20.66
N GLY A 5 -12.04 -3.21 -21.92
CA GLY A 5 -11.22 -4.34 -22.37
C GLY A 5 -9.73 -4.17 -22.09
N LEU A 6 -9.20 -2.93 -22.21
CA LEU A 6 -7.81 -2.62 -21.87
C LEU A 6 -7.55 -2.79 -20.36
N GLN A 7 -8.42 -2.25 -19.52
CA GLN A 7 -8.30 -2.38 -18.06
C GLN A 7 -8.30 -3.84 -17.60
N LEU A 8 -9.18 -4.67 -18.17
CA LEU A 8 -9.20 -6.11 -17.90
C LEU A 8 -7.90 -6.80 -18.32
N ALA A 9 -7.36 -6.44 -19.50
CA ALA A 9 -6.11 -7.02 -20.00
C ALA A 9 -4.92 -6.63 -19.11
N VAL A 10 -4.81 -5.35 -18.72
CA VAL A 10 -3.73 -4.87 -17.83
C VAL A 10 -3.82 -5.55 -16.46
N ARG A 11 -5.03 -5.63 -15.86
CA ARG A 11 -5.24 -6.33 -14.59
C ARG A 11 -4.83 -7.81 -14.66
N ALA A 12 -5.18 -8.51 -15.73
CA ALA A 12 -4.78 -9.90 -15.91
C ALA A 12 -3.27 -10.06 -16.09
N PHE A 13 -2.63 -9.09 -16.75
CA PHE A 13 -1.19 -9.08 -16.98
C PHE A 13 -0.41 -8.89 -15.67
N VAL A 14 -0.77 -7.88 -14.86
CA VAL A 14 -0.03 -7.57 -13.62
C VAL A 14 -0.19 -8.65 -12.54
N LYS A 15 -1.26 -9.45 -12.59
CA LYS A 15 -1.53 -10.50 -11.59
C LYS A 15 -0.34 -11.43 -11.34
N ASN A 16 0.47 -11.70 -12.36
CA ASN A 16 1.63 -12.58 -12.25
C ASN A 16 2.75 -12.01 -11.37
N TYR A 17 2.79 -10.71 -11.15
CA TYR A 17 3.77 -10.05 -10.27
C TYR A 17 3.36 -10.12 -8.79
N TYR A 18 2.06 -10.28 -8.52
CA TYR A 18 1.51 -10.31 -7.16
C TYR A 18 1.40 -11.71 -6.54
N ILE A 19 1.97 -12.75 -7.21
CA ILE A 19 1.99 -14.14 -6.71
C ILE A 19 3.38 -14.58 -6.22
N GLU A 20 4.33 -13.66 -6.08
CA GLU A 20 5.68 -13.96 -5.59
C GLU A 20 5.63 -14.51 -4.16
N GLY A 21 6.44 -15.52 -3.86
CA GLY A 21 6.35 -16.30 -2.63
C GLY A 21 6.68 -15.54 -1.33
N HIS A 22 7.24 -14.33 -1.43
CA HIS A 22 7.51 -13.45 -0.29
C HIS A 22 6.36 -12.50 0.04
N ARG A 23 5.32 -12.42 -0.80
CA ARG A 23 4.15 -11.55 -0.60
C ARG A 23 3.09 -12.27 0.23
N PHE A 24 2.66 -11.67 1.31
CA PHE A 24 1.58 -12.17 2.17
C PHE A 24 0.45 -11.15 2.38
N TYR A 25 0.77 -9.86 2.33
CA TYR A 25 -0.19 -8.76 2.32
C TYR A 25 -0.22 -8.06 0.96
N HIS A 26 0.94 -7.71 0.37
CA HIS A 26 1.05 -6.99 -0.90
C HIS A 26 0.82 -7.94 -2.10
N THR A 27 -0.37 -8.53 -2.14
CA THR A 27 -0.88 -9.48 -3.13
C THR A 27 -1.99 -8.85 -3.98
N MET A 28 -2.55 -9.61 -4.94
CA MET A 28 -3.73 -9.14 -5.67
C MET A 28 -4.92 -8.82 -4.77
N ASP A 29 -5.06 -9.45 -3.60
CA ASP A 29 -6.14 -9.15 -2.67
C ASP A 29 -6.07 -7.70 -2.15
N HIS A 30 -4.86 -7.15 -1.95
CA HIS A 30 -4.65 -5.74 -1.63
C HIS A 30 -5.12 -4.84 -2.78
N ILE A 31 -4.71 -5.14 -4.01
CA ILE A 31 -5.14 -4.40 -5.21
C ILE A 31 -6.66 -4.42 -5.36
N GLU A 32 -7.29 -5.59 -5.22
CA GLU A 32 -8.75 -5.73 -5.27
C GLU A 32 -9.43 -4.91 -4.17
N SER A 33 -8.87 -4.93 -2.95
CA SER A 33 -9.39 -4.12 -1.84
C SER A 33 -9.34 -2.62 -2.13
N MET A 34 -8.31 -2.13 -2.83
CA MET A 34 -8.21 -0.74 -3.26
C MET A 34 -9.27 -0.41 -4.34
N LEU A 35 -9.44 -1.28 -5.34
CA LEU A 35 -10.45 -1.10 -6.40
C LEU A 35 -11.88 -1.11 -5.82
N ASP A 36 -12.18 -2.05 -4.91
CA ASP A 36 -13.47 -2.11 -4.21
C ASP A 36 -13.67 -0.88 -3.31
N GLY A 37 -12.62 -0.42 -2.66
CA GLY A 37 -12.61 0.81 -1.87
C GLY A 37 -12.92 2.04 -2.72
N PHE A 38 -12.33 2.12 -3.91
CA PHE A 38 -12.59 3.21 -4.84
C PHE A 38 -14.07 3.26 -5.22
N ASP A 39 -14.63 2.13 -5.67
CA ASP A 39 -16.05 2.02 -6.05
C ASP A 39 -17.00 2.37 -4.88
N LYS A 40 -16.60 2.07 -3.67
CA LYS A 40 -17.40 2.27 -2.46
C LYS A 40 -17.39 3.69 -1.91
N TYR A 41 -16.23 4.37 -1.98
CA TYR A 41 -16.03 5.65 -1.26
C TYR A 41 -15.93 6.85 -2.19
N PHE A 42 -15.55 6.65 -3.46
CA PHE A 42 -15.46 7.69 -4.47
C PHE A 42 -16.50 7.41 -5.55
N HIS A 43 -17.69 7.96 -5.42
CA HIS A 43 -18.88 7.70 -6.27
C HIS A 43 -18.76 8.14 -7.73
N ASP A 44 -17.59 8.54 -8.19
CA ASP A 44 -17.22 8.82 -9.55
C ASP A 44 -16.35 7.69 -10.15
N ASN A 45 -16.18 7.69 -11.46
CA ASN A 45 -15.26 6.75 -12.08
C ASN A 45 -13.82 7.15 -11.79
N PHE A 46 -12.93 6.19 -11.53
CA PHE A 46 -11.50 6.48 -11.50
C PHE A 46 -11.00 6.93 -12.88
N THR A 47 -10.00 7.78 -12.87
CA THR A 47 -9.25 8.12 -14.09
C THR A 47 -8.44 6.91 -14.55
N GLU A 48 -8.02 6.91 -15.81
CA GLU A 48 -7.13 5.86 -16.30
C GLU A 48 -5.79 5.86 -15.55
N ALA A 49 -5.31 7.04 -15.13
CA ALA A 49 -4.09 7.18 -14.33
C ALA A 49 -4.22 6.54 -12.94
N GLU A 50 -5.33 6.79 -12.23
CA GLU A 50 -5.59 6.17 -10.92
C GLU A 50 -5.69 4.65 -11.02
N PHE A 51 -6.39 4.15 -12.04
CA PHE A 51 -6.49 2.71 -12.27
C PHE A 51 -5.12 2.06 -12.49
N LEU A 52 -4.30 2.67 -13.34
CA LEU A 52 -2.93 2.18 -13.61
C LEU A 52 -2.07 2.28 -12.35
N ALA A 53 -2.16 3.38 -11.61
CA ALA A 53 -1.41 3.55 -10.38
C ALA A 53 -1.78 2.49 -9.33
N ILE A 54 -3.07 2.21 -9.10
CA ILE A 54 -3.51 1.13 -8.21
C ILE A 54 -2.93 -0.22 -8.63
N LEU A 55 -2.93 -0.54 -9.92
CA LEU A 55 -2.40 -1.82 -10.40
C LEU A 55 -0.87 -1.92 -10.34
N TYR A 56 -0.15 -0.81 -10.34
CA TYR A 56 1.29 -0.79 -10.49
C TYR A 56 2.07 -0.33 -9.27
N HIS A 57 1.46 0.29 -8.24
CA HIS A 57 2.22 0.90 -7.14
C HIS A 57 3.15 -0.09 -6.42
N ASP A 58 2.72 -1.33 -6.28
CA ASP A 58 3.46 -2.42 -5.63
C ASP A 58 3.89 -3.53 -6.59
N ILE A 59 3.91 -3.28 -7.92
CA ILE A 59 4.29 -4.31 -8.89
C ILE A 59 5.72 -4.78 -8.68
N VAL A 60 6.60 -3.89 -8.23
CA VAL A 60 7.92 -4.21 -7.68
C VAL A 60 7.84 -4.04 -6.17
N TYR A 61 7.99 -5.13 -5.44
CA TYR A 61 7.94 -5.12 -3.99
C TYR A 61 9.00 -6.05 -3.40
N LEU A 62 10.05 -5.45 -2.86
CA LEU A 62 11.14 -6.15 -2.19
C LEU A 62 11.31 -5.55 -0.79
N PRO A 63 10.86 -6.22 0.29
CA PRO A 63 10.89 -5.69 1.66
C PRO A 63 12.30 -5.31 2.16
N TRP A 64 13.34 -5.85 1.52
CA TRP A 64 14.75 -5.59 1.86
C TRP A 64 15.42 -4.50 1.01
N ALA A 65 14.69 -3.94 0.04
CA ALA A 65 15.23 -2.93 -0.87
C ALA A 65 14.56 -1.57 -0.64
N SER A 66 15.23 -0.52 -1.06
CA SER A 66 14.66 0.82 -1.21
C SER A 66 14.29 1.06 -2.67
N GLY A 67 13.37 1.99 -2.91
CA GLY A 67 13.03 2.41 -4.27
C GLY A 67 12.02 1.48 -4.97
N ASN A 68 11.19 0.77 -4.24
CA ASN A 68 10.12 -0.07 -4.80
C ASN A 68 9.16 0.77 -5.64
N GLU A 69 8.77 1.94 -5.18
CA GLU A 69 7.85 2.86 -5.86
C GLU A 69 8.49 3.43 -7.14
N GLU A 70 9.75 3.82 -7.11
CA GLU A 70 10.50 4.28 -8.30
C GLU A 70 10.63 3.17 -9.36
N ASN A 71 10.91 1.94 -8.92
CA ASN A 71 10.99 0.79 -9.79
C ASN A 71 9.61 0.41 -10.36
N SER A 72 8.56 0.50 -9.57
CA SER A 72 7.17 0.28 -9.98
C SER A 72 6.73 1.29 -11.03
N ALA A 73 7.01 2.58 -10.82
CA ALA A 73 6.74 3.63 -11.79
C ALA A 73 7.53 3.42 -13.10
N SER A 74 8.81 3.05 -12.99
CA SER A 74 9.65 2.74 -14.16
C SER A 74 9.13 1.53 -14.95
N MET A 75 8.63 0.51 -14.24
CA MET A 75 8.03 -0.68 -14.85
C MET A 75 6.73 -0.34 -15.59
N LEU A 76 5.87 0.52 -15.02
CA LEU A 76 4.68 1.02 -15.71
C LEU A 76 5.06 1.67 -17.05
N ASN A 77 6.03 2.58 -17.06
CA ASN A 77 6.48 3.26 -18.27
C ASN A 77 7.07 2.28 -19.32
N ALA A 78 7.83 1.28 -18.87
CA ALA A 78 8.37 0.25 -19.77
C ALA A 78 7.26 -0.61 -20.39
N HIS A 79 6.30 -1.04 -19.59
CA HIS A 79 5.15 -1.83 -20.04
C HIS A 79 4.24 -1.02 -20.97
N HIS A 80 4.03 0.28 -20.72
CA HIS A 80 3.31 1.17 -21.62
C HIS A 80 3.92 1.14 -23.01
N LYS A 81 5.23 1.33 -23.15
CA LYS A 81 5.92 1.35 -24.45
C LYS A 81 5.83 0.02 -25.19
N LEU A 82 5.78 -1.10 -24.45
CA LEU A 82 5.80 -2.45 -25.04
C LEU A 82 4.40 -3.02 -25.32
N TYR A 83 3.42 -2.76 -24.46
CA TYR A 83 2.16 -3.52 -24.45
C TYR A 83 0.91 -2.68 -24.60
N PHE A 84 0.91 -1.42 -24.19
CA PHE A 84 -0.28 -0.55 -24.26
C PHE A 84 0.02 0.89 -24.68
N CYS A 85 0.85 1.03 -25.71
CA CYS A 85 1.28 2.32 -26.28
C CYS A 85 0.13 3.21 -26.82
N LYS A 86 -1.13 2.74 -26.80
CA LYS A 86 -2.30 3.55 -27.16
C LYS A 86 -2.76 4.48 -26.01
N VAL A 87 -2.37 4.20 -24.77
CA VAL A 87 -2.59 5.11 -23.64
C VAL A 87 -1.71 6.34 -23.87
N LYS A 88 -2.25 7.52 -23.62
CA LYS A 88 -1.48 8.77 -23.79
C LYS A 88 -0.36 8.85 -22.76
N GLN A 89 0.78 9.42 -23.14
CA GLN A 89 1.94 9.55 -22.25
C GLN A 89 1.61 10.38 -21.01
N GLU A 90 0.79 11.42 -21.14
CA GLU A 90 0.38 12.27 -20.02
C GLU A 90 -0.36 11.47 -18.93
N VAL A 91 -1.15 10.46 -19.32
CA VAL A 91 -1.82 9.54 -18.37
C VAL A 91 -0.81 8.67 -17.64
N ILE A 92 0.22 8.20 -18.34
CA ILE A 92 1.30 7.42 -17.75
C ILE A 92 2.12 8.26 -16.77
N ASP A 93 2.44 9.49 -17.15
CA ASP A 93 3.21 10.42 -16.32
C ASP A 93 2.43 10.73 -15.01
N GLU A 94 1.13 11.00 -15.11
CA GLU A 94 0.26 11.16 -13.93
C GLU A 94 0.21 9.88 -13.07
N ALA A 95 0.05 8.71 -13.68
CA ALA A 95 0.04 7.44 -12.95
C ALA A 95 1.38 7.18 -12.23
N MET A 96 2.51 7.52 -12.85
CA MET A 96 3.83 7.45 -12.21
C MET A 96 3.94 8.40 -11.02
N ASP A 97 3.42 9.63 -11.14
CA ASP A 97 3.41 10.58 -10.02
C ASP A 97 2.55 10.08 -8.86
N ILE A 98 1.40 9.47 -9.14
CA ILE A 98 0.55 8.82 -8.14
C ILE A 98 1.29 7.65 -7.47
N ILE A 99 1.96 6.78 -8.22
CA ILE A 99 2.77 5.67 -7.67
C ILE A 99 3.85 6.21 -6.72
N LEU A 100 4.56 7.27 -7.12
CA LEU A 100 5.59 7.87 -6.27
C LEU A 100 5.01 8.50 -4.99
N ALA A 101 3.76 8.96 -5.02
CA ALA A 101 3.08 9.49 -3.83
C ALA A 101 2.78 8.40 -2.78
N THR A 102 2.63 7.11 -3.17
CA THR A 102 2.41 6.01 -2.23
C THR A 102 3.63 5.70 -1.35
N LYS A 103 4.78 6.30 -1.62
CA LYS A 103 5.96 6.25 -0.73
C LYS A 103 5.73 6.91 0.64
N HIS A 104 4.66 7.71 0.78
CA HIS A 104 4.26 8.41 2.00
C HIS A 104 5.32 9.33 2.63
N THR A 105 6.44 9.56 1.94
CA THR A 105 7.57 10.38 2.45
C THR A 105 7.72 11.71 1.72
N ASP A 106 7.02 11.91 0.60
CA ASP A 106 7.09 13.12 -0.22
C ASP A 106 5.75 13.88 -0.23
N PRO A 107 5.56 14.89 0.63
CA PRO A 107 4.33 15.70 0.64
C PRO A 107 4.16 16.53 -0.63
N GLY A 108 5.22 16.71 -1.44
CA GLY A 108 5.17 17.53 -2.66
C GLY A 108 4.24 16.98 -3.75
N LYS A 109 3.94 15.68 -3.74
CA LYS A 109 3.06 15.04 -4.72
C LYS A 109 1.60 14.95 -4.27
N MET A 110 1.31 15.30 -3.02
CA MET A 110 -0.04 15.24 -2.44
C MET A 110 -0.97 16.39 -2.83
N HIS A 111 -0.54 17.30 -3.71
CA HIS A 111 -1.40 18.36 -4.25
C HIS A 111 -2.41 17.85 -5.28
N LEU A 112 -2.20 16.68 -5.88
CA LEU A 112 -3.11 16.08 -6.84
C LEU A 112 -4.23 15.32 -6.11
N VAL A 113 -5.48 15.62 -6.42
CA VAL A 113 -6.64 14.91 -5.85
C VAL A 113 -6.60 13.42 -6.19
N THR A 114 -6.16 13.06 -7.40
CA THR A 114 -5.98 11.68 -7.85
C THR A 114 -4.94 10.93 -7.02
N ALA A 115 -3.82 11.57 -6.66
CA ALA A 115 -2.83 10.99 -5.75
C ALA A 115 -3.39 10.79 -4.34
N GLN A 116 -4.12 11.78 -3.79
CA GLN A 116 -4.75 11.69 -2.47
C GLN A 116 -5.69 10.49 -2.38
N ARG A 117 -6.53 10.26 -3.40
CA ARG A 117 -7.46 9.13 -3.41
C ARG A 117 -6.75 7.78 -3.39
N VAL A 118 -5.72 7.61 -4.21
CA VAL A 118 -4.98 6.33 -4.27
C VAL A 118 -4.18 6.09 -2.99
N VAL A 119 -3.51 7.10 -2.45
CA VAL A 119 -2.78 7.03 -1.17
C VAL A 119 -3.72 6.69 -0.01
N ASP A 120 -4.89 7.30 0.06
CA ASP A 120 -5.89 7.01 1.08
C ASP A 120 -6.41 5.57 1.00
N LEU A 121 -6.58 5.04 -0.21
CA LEU A 121 -6.98 3.64 -0.42
C LEU A 121 -5.89 2.65 -0.03
N ASP A 122 -4.64 2.95 -0.31
CA ASP A 122 -3.48 2.16 0.09
C ASP A 122 -3.40 2.07 1.63
N LEU A 123 -3.54 3.21 2.31
CA LEU A 123 -3.56 3.28 3.77
C LEU A 123 -4.89 2.82 4.42
N MET A 124 -5.93 2.51 3.62
CA MET A 124 -7.26 2.18 4.16
C MET A 124 -7.24 1.03 5.18
N ILE A 125 -6.29 0.12 5.06
CA ILE A 125 -6.10 -1.02 5.97
C ILE A 125 -5.87 -0.58 7.41
N LEU A 126 -5.23 0.55 7.63
CA LEU A 126 -4.91 1.08 8.96
C LEU A 126 -6.17 1.37 9.78
N GLY A 127 -7.25 1.83 9.11
CA GLY A 127 -8.54 2.15 9.74
C GLY A 127 -9.56 1.01 9.74
N LYS A 128 -9.18 -0.21 9.38
CA LYS A 128 -10.09 -1.38 9.40
C LYS A 128 -10.32 -1.88 10.85
N PRO A 129 -11.35 -2.73 11.06
CA PRO A 129 -11.57 -3.41 12.35
C PRO A 129 -10.30 -4.10 12.85
N GLU A 130 -10.15 -4.21 14.16
CA GLU A 130 -8.92 -4.67 14.82
C GLU A 130 -8.45 -6.05 14.35
N ASP A 131 -9.35 -6.99 14.13
CA ASP A 131 -9.06 -8.33 13.64
C ASP A 131 -8.47 -8.33 12.23
N VAL A 132 -9.00 -7.46 11.35
CA VAL A 132 -8.49 -7.25 9.99
C VAL A 132 -7.12 -6.57 10.02
N TYR A 133 -6.97 -5.55 10.87
CA TYR A 133 -5.70 -4.86 11.08
C TYR A 133 -4.61 -5.82 11.61
N LYS A 134 -4.92 -6.63 12.61
CA LYS A 134 -3.98 -7.63 13.15
C LYS A 134 -3.54 -8.66 12.12
N LYS A 135 -4.45 -9.09 11.22
CA LYS A 135 -4.09 -9.97 10.11
C LYS A 135 -3.12 -9.29 9.15
N TYR A 136 -3.34 -8.01 8.84
CA TYR A 136 -2.42 -7.20 8.05
C TYR A 136 -1.03 -7.15 8.71
N VAL A 137 -0.95 -6.80 10.00
CA VAL A 137 0.33 -6.75 10.74
C VAL A 137 1.05 -8.09 10.69
N ALA A 138 0.34 -9.20 10.92
CA ALA A 138 0.92 -10.54 10.87
C ALA A 138 1.45 -10.88 9.46
N ASN A 139 0.72 -10.54 8.41
CA ASN A 139 1.14 -10.79 7.04
C ASN A 139 2.35 -9.92 6.65
N THR A 140 2.34 -8.64 7.01
CA THR A 140 3.49 -7.75 6.78
C THR A 140 4.73 -8.25 7.55
N ARG A 141 4.57 -8.71 8.81
CA ARG A 141 5.70 -9.33 9.54
C ARG A 141 6.29 -10.53 8.80
N ARG A 142 5.45 -11.35 8.15
CA ARG A 142 5.93 -12.50 7.34
C ARG A 142 6.71 -12.04 6.11
N GLU A 143 6.31 -10.97 5.46
CA GLU A 143 7.04 -10.38 4.30
C GLU A 143 8.43 -9.90 4.72
N TYR A 144 8.57 -9.40 5.94
CA TYR A 144 9.84 -8.98 6.52
C TYR A 144 10.55 -10.11 7.30
N GLY A 145 10.27 -11.37 6.98
CA GLY A 145 10.77 -12.55 7.68
C GLY A 145 12.29 -12.72 7.72
N MET A 146 13.04 -12.04 6.81
CA MET A 146 14.50 -12.03 6.82
C MET A 146 15.10 -11.16 7.93
N PHE A 147 14.34 -10.26 8.52
CA PHE A 147 14.79 -9.40 9.61
C PHE A 147 14.50 -10.05 10.97
N SER A 148 15.40 -9.86 11.93
CA SER A 148 15.15 -10.28 13.31
C SER A 148 13.92 -9.56 13.90
N ASP A 149 13.37 -10.12 14.98
CA ASP A 149 12.23 -9.48 15.66
C ASP A 149 12.58 -8.06 16.18
N GLU A 150 13.82 -7.85 16.58
CA GLU A 150 14.30 -6.54 17.01
C GLU A 150 14.37 -5.56 15.85
N GLN A 151 14.99 -5.95 14.73
CA GLN A 151 15.07 -5.13 13.51
C GLN A 151 13.68 -4.78 12.96
N TRP A 152 12.79 -5.76 12.91
CA TRP A 152 11.40 -5.54 12.52
C TRP A 152 10.72 -4.53 13.43
N ARG A 153 10.80 -4.73 14.75
CA ARG A 153 10.18 -3.86 15.75
C ARG A 153 10.64 -2.41 15.60
N GLU A 154 11.96 -2.19 15.52
CA GLU A 154 12.52 -0.85 15.37
C GLU A 154 12.07 -0.18 14.06
N GLY A 155 12.16 -0.90 12.94
CA GLY A 155 11.72 -0.40 11.65
C GLY A 155 10.22 -0.09 11.62
N ARG A 156 9.40 -1.01 12.14
CA ARG A 156 7.95 -0.86 12.19
C ARG A 156 7.52 0.30 13.07
N MET A 157 8.10 0.44 14.27
CA MET A 157 7.83 1.56 15.16
C MET A 157 8.14 2.90 14.49
N LYS A 158 9.26 2.99 13.78
CA LYS A 158 9.64 4.23 13.06
C LYS A 158 8.60 4.60 11.99
N VAL A 159 8.13 3.62 11.20
CA VAL A 159 7.10 3.84 10.18
C VAL A 159 5.79 4.31 10.83
N LEU A 160 5.32 3.60 11.86
CA LEU A 160 4.06 3.92 12.54
C LEU A 160 4.10 5.30 13.22
N GLN A 161 5.21 5.64 13.86
CA GLN A 161 5.42 6.97 14.45
C GLN A 161 5.42 8.07 13.38
N GLY A 162 6.01 7.81 12.22
CA GLY A 162 5.97 8.73 11.09
C GLY A 162 4.54 8.98 10.59
N ILE A 163 3.72 7.94 10.51
CA ILE A 163 2.31 8.06 10.11
C ILE A 163 1.50 8.83 11.17
N LEU A 164 1.65 8.50 12.47
CA LEU A 164 0.95 9.20 13.55
C LEU A 164 1.36 10.66 13.70
N GLY A 165 2.60 11.00 13.31
CA GLY A 165 3.11 12.37 13.35
C GLY A 165 2.52 13.29 12.28
N GLN A 166 1.77 12.76 11.32
CA GLN A 166 1.08 13.56 10.30
C GLN A 166 -0.18 14.19 10.88
N ASP A 167 -0.49 15.42 10.47
CA ASP A 167 -1.74 16.11 10.86
C ASP A 167 -2.98 15.30 10.46
N ARG A 168 -2.91 14.67 9.29
CA ARG A 168 -3.95 13.79 8.74
C ARG A 168 -3.28 12.56 8.11
N ILE A 169 -3.78 11.36 8.43
CA ILE A 169 -3.39 10.11 7.77
C ILE A 169 -4.09 10.03 6.40
N TYR A 170 -5.37 10.41 6.35
CA TYR A 170 -6.17 10.41 5.13
C TYR A 170 -6.40 11.84 4.63
N HIS A 171 -6.15 12.06 3.35
CA HIS A 171 -6.17 13.38 2.73
C HIS A 171 -7.55 13.80 2.22
N THR A 172 -8.36 12.84 1.73
CA THR A 172 -9.74 13.08 1.29
C THR A 172 -10.69 13.13 2.48
N GLU A 173 -11.70 14.00 2.44
CA GLU A 173 -12.66 14.15 3.54
C GLU A 173 -13.38 12.83 3.86
N VAL A 174 -13.83 12.11 2.84
CA VAL A 174 -14.58 10.86 3.02
C VAL A 174 -13.75 9.78 3.74
N MET A 175 -12.46 9.67 3.44
CA MET A 175 -11.60 8.69 4.09
C MET A 175 -11.17 9.17 5.47
N HIS A 176 -10.89 10.47 5.64
CA HIS A 176 -10.58 11.06 6.93
C HIS A 176 -11.74 10.88 7.92
N GLU A 177 -12.96 11.30 7.57
CA GLU A 177 -14.13 11.15 8.46
C GLU A 177 -14.37 9.69 8.86
N LYS A 178 -14.10 8.76 7.95
CA LYS A 178 -14.44 7.36 8.14
C LYS A 178 -13.37 6.55 8.87
N PHE A 179 -12.10 6.82 8.64
CA PHE A 179 -11.00 5.93 9.01
C PHE A 179 -9.96 6.56 9.94
N GLU A 180 -9.84 7.89 10.00
CA GLU A 180 -8.76 8.59 10.70
C GLU A 180 -8.62 8.16 12.16
N GLN A 181 -9.69 8.28 12.94
CA GLN A 181 -9.63 7.95 14.36
C GLN A 181 -9.29 6.46 14.58
N LYS A 182 -9.93 5.58 13.81
CA LYS A 182 -9.69 4.14 13.94
C LYS A 182 -8.27 3.75 13.55
N ALA A 183 -7.69 4.39 12.54
CA ALA A 183 -6.29 4.17 12.15
C ALA A 183 -5.34 4.62 13.27
N ARG A 184 -5.56 5.80 13.85
CA ARG A 184 -4.75 6.27 14.99
C ARG A 184 -4.84 5.33 16.18
N ASP A 185 -6.04 4.85 16.54
CA ASP A 185 -6.24 3.89 17.63
C ASP A 185 -5.51 2.56 17.36
N ASN A 186 -5.62 2.01 16.15
CA ASN A 186 -4.95 0.77 15.76
C ASN A 186 -3.43 0.91 15.82
N ILE A 187 -2.89 2.00 15.26
CA ILE A 187 -1.45 2.27 15.23
C ILE A 187 -0.92 2.49 16.65
N GLN A 188 -1.63 3.27 17.48
CA GLN A 188 -1.22 3.51 18.86
C GLN A 188 -1.14 2.20 19.64
N LYS A 189 -2.14 1.33 19.50
CA LYS A 189 -2.15 0.02 20.13
C LYS A 189 -1.01 -0.87 19.66
N GLU A 190 -0.72 -0.91 18.37
CA GLU A 190 0.42 -1.67 17.83
C GLU A 190 1.75 -1.14 18.38
N LEU A 191 1.91 0.18 18.51
CA LEU A 191 3.12 0.79 19.10
C LEU A 191 3.30 0.37 20.57
N GLU A 192 2.23 0.29 21.36
CA GLU A 192 2.25 -0.19 22.74
C GLU A 192 2.65 -1.66 22.81
N GLU A 193 2.11 -2.51 21.92
CA GLU A 193 2.47 -3.93 21.84
C GLU A 193 3.95 -4.12 21.40
N LEU A 194 4.44 -3.31 20.48
CA LEU A 194 5.84 -3.34 20.04
C LEU A 194 6.81 -2.83 21.12
N ALA A 195 6.40 -1.86 21.96
CA ALA A 195 7.22 -1.33 23.04
C ALA A 195 7.38 -2.31 24.21
N CYS A 196 6.37 -3.17 24.45
CA CYS A 196 6.35 -4.16 25.51
C CYS A 196 6.23 -5.59 24.93
N PRO A 197 7.24 -6.11 24.25
CA PRO A 197 7.17 -7.47 23.70
C PRO A 197 6.95 -8.48 24.84
N PRO A 198 6.16 -9.54 24.61
CA PRO A 198 6.01 -10.60 25.59
C PRO A 198 7.38 -11.16 25.97
N PRO A 199 7.59 -11.59 27.23
CA PRO A 199 8.87 -12.16 27.63
C PRO A 199 9.22 -13.31 26.69
N THR A 200 10.40 -13.23 26.09
CA THR A 200 10.97 -14.33 25.28
C THR A 200 10.92 -15.58 26.11
N SER A 201 10.14 -16.58 25.68
CA SER A 201 10.20 -17.92 26.27
C SER A 201 11.64 -18.40 26.10
N LEU A 202 12.39 -18.37 27.19
CA LEU A 202 13.72 -19.00 27.24
C LEU A 202 13.51 -20.48 26.85
N ASN A 203 14.01 -20.83 25.68
CA ASN A 203 14.09 -22.23 25.28
C ASN A 203 14.76 -23.00 26.40
N SER A 204 13.95 -23.76 27.13
CA SER A 204 14.42 -24.83 28.02
C SER A 204 14.80 -26.04 27.17
N ASP A 205 15.83 -25.89 26.34
CA ASP A 205 16.55 -27.02 25.79
C ASP A 205 17.90 -27.11 26.45
N LYS A 206 17.88 -27.70 27.65
CA LYS A 206 19.00 -28.35 28.28
C LYS A 206 18.48 -29.65 28.87
N SER A 207 18.61 -30.73 28.14
CA SER A 207 18.97 -32.04 28.67
C SER A 207 19.15 -33.04 27.52
#